data_ff9331474cbe187c122c7f872b966a46
#
_entry.id   ff9331474cbe187c122c7f872b966a46
#
_cell.length_a   1.000
_cell.length_b   1.000
_cell.length_c   1.000
_cell.angle_alpha   90.00
_cell.angle_beta   90.00
_cell.angle_gamma   90.00
#
_symmetry.space_group_name_H-M   'P 1'
#
loop_
_entity.id
_entity.type
_entity.pdbx_description
1 polymer ?
#
loop_
_entity_poly.entity_id
_entity_poly.type
_entity_poly.pdbx_seq_one_letter_code
_entity_poly.pdbx_strand_id
1 'polypeptide(L)'
;MDAIVTQKLTPSQKVSENIMSDMFGISRTVARNLIERLVAQQFLVSLSPRVTQVAPLTLLEVKQNFTLRKILLPEVISLTGAKADFEEMNRLNRLIQDSLPVNDDLSALKILKANKQLNLTLCEPVGYPLMQDWARQLEDTAMRIYWLYVKTNKKFPYSSKQQGIMFDVIKADDPERTHKMIYDSIRQSEERILNAIFSHEQFYTQDLLV
;
A
#
# COMPACT_ATOMS: atom_id res chain seq x y z
N MET A 1 -10.11 1.81 -6.73
CA MET A 1 -8.79 1.45 -6.19
C MET A 1 -8.43 -0.01 -6.45
N ASP A 2 -9.23 -0.98 -5.98
CA ASP A 2 -8.93 -2.42 -6.13
C ASP A 2 -8.53 -2.84 -7.55
N ALA A 3 -9.24 -2.34 -8.57
CA ALA A 3 -8.93 -2.66 -9.97
C ALA A 3 -7.55 -2.14 -10.44
N ILE A 4 -7.08 -1.04 -9.86
CA ILE A 4 -5.73 -0.51 -10.13
C ILE A 4 -4.68 -1.34 -9.38
N VAL A 5 -4.93 -1.68 -8.12
CA VAL A 5 -4.03 -2.52 -7.32
C VAL A 5 -3.86 -3.90 -7.96
N THR A 6 -4.96 -4.53 -8.38
CA THR A 6 -4.96 -5.87 -8.98
C THR A 6 -4.62 -5.89 -10.48
N GLN A 7 -4.30 -4.73 -11.06
CA GLN A 7 -4.00 -4.56 -12.48
C GLN A 7 -5.13 -5.01 -13.44
N LYS A 8 -6.38 -5.04 -12.96
CA LYS A 8 -7.56 -5.12 -13.85
C LYS A 8 -7.70 -3.86 -14.70
N LEU A 9 -7.27 -2.72 -14.13
CA LEU A 9 -6.91 -1.49 -14.84
C LEU A 9 -5.39 -1.42 -14.82
N THR A 10 -4.77 -1.75 -15.95
CA THR A 10 -3.31 -1.86 -16.07
C THR A 10 -2.63 -0.49 -16.07
N PRO A 11 -1.37 -0.38 -15.63
CA PRO A 11 -0.58 0.85 -15.77
C PRO A 11 -0.62 1.39 -17.19
N SER A 12 -0.70 2.71 -17.33
CA SER A 12 -0.82 3.43 -18.60
C SER A 12 -2.10 3.15 -19.42
N GLN A 13 -3.02 2.31 -18.91
CA GLN A 13 -4.30 2.08 -19.56
C GLN A 13 -5.15 3.36 -19.54
N LYS A 14 -5.68 3.73 -20.72
CA LYS A 14 -6.63 4.86 -20.83
C LYS A 14 -7.92 4.56 -20.07
N VAL A 15 -8.40 5.55 -19.35
CA VAL A 15 -9.62 5.50 -18.55
C VAL A 15 -10.55 6.63 -19.00
N SER A 16 -11.83 6.33 -19.13
CA SER A 16 -12.88 7.30 -19.44
C SER A 16 -14.13 7.04 -18.60
N GLU A 17 -15.03 8.03 -18.53
CA GLU A 17 -16.32 7.87 -17.84
C GLU A 17 -17.09 6.64 -18.37
N ASN A 18 -17.05 6.39 -19.68
CA ASN A 18 -17.71 5.23 -20.29
C ASN A 18 -17.09 3.91 -19.81
N ILE A 19 -15.75 3.79 -19.90
CA ILE A 19 -15.05 2.60 -19.44
C ILE A 19 -15.37 2.31 -17.96
N MET A 20 -15.36 3.34 -17.11
CA MET A 20 -15.66 3.18 -15.69
C MET A 20 -17.15 2.84 -15.46
N SER A 21 -18.06 3.46 -16.20
CA SER A 21 -19.49 3.14 -16.16
C SER A 21 -19.75 1.68 -16.50
N ASP A 22 -19.19 1.22 -17.61
CA ASP A 22 -19.41 -0.12 -18.12
C ASP A 22 -18.77 -1.19 -17.21
N MET A 23 -17.54 -0.91 -16.73
CA MET A 23 -16.80 -1.86 -15.88
C MET A 23 -17.43 -2.04 -14.49
N PHE A 24 -17.99 -0.98 -13.91
CA PHE A 24 -18.47 -0.98 -12.52
C PHE A 24 -19.98 -0.86 -12.37
N GLY A 25 -20.74 -0.73 -13.47
CA GLY A 25 -22.19 -0.59 -13.42
C GLY A 25 -22.66 0.72 -12.75
N ILE A 26 -21.90 1.81 -12.89
CA ILE A 26 -22.15 3.10 -12.25
C ILE A 26 -22.55 4.16 -13.29
N SER A 27 -23.26 5.22 -12.85
CA SER A 27 -23.58 6.34 -13.77
C SER A 27 -22.33 7.11 -14.20
N ARG A 28 -22.41 7.80 -15.36
CA ARG A 28 -21.31 8.64 -15.86
C ARG A 28 -20.91 9.75 -14.87
N THR A 29 -21.87 10.33 -14.16
CA THR A 29 -21.61 11.35 -13.14
C THR A 29 -20.77 10.76 -11.99
N VAL A 30 -21.13 9.57 -11.51
CA VAL A 30 -20.36 8.87 -10.47
C VAL A 30 -18.97 8.49 -11.00
N ALA A 31 -18.88 8.04 -12.26
CA ALA A 31 -17.60 7.70 -12.90
C ALA A 31 -16.68 8.93 -12.99
N ARG A 32 -17.22 10.11 -13.38
CA ARG A 32 -16.47 11.38 -13.41
C ARG A 32 -15.90 11.73 -12.03
N ASN A 33 -16.73 11.78 -11.02
CA ASN A 33 -16.30 12.11 -9.65
C ASN A 33 -15.23 11.12 -9.14
N LEU A 34 -15.35 9.83 -9.50
CA LEU A 34 -14.36 8.82 -9.15
C LEU A 34 -13.03 9.05 -9.88
N ILE A 35 -13.06 9.39 -11.17
CA ILE A 35 -11.87 9.73 -11.95
C ILE A 35 -11.17 10.95 -11.36
N GLU A 36 -11.90 12.04 -11.09
CA GLU A 36 -11.35 13.26 -10.48
C GLU A 36 -10.69 12.97 -9.14
N ARG A 37 -11.33 12.17 -8.28
CA ARG A 37 -10.76 11.76 -7.00
C ARG A 37 -9.49 10.93 -7.17
N LEU A 38 -9.47 9.97 -8.11
CA LEU A 38 -8.31 9.14 -8.37
C LEU A 38 -7.15 9.93 -9.01
N VAL A 39 -7.45 10.97 -9.79
CA VAL A 39 -6.45 11.93 -10.30
C VAL A 39 -5.86 12.74 -9.14
N ALA A 40 -6.69 13.28 -8.25
CA ALA A 40 -6.23 14.01 -7.07
C ALA A 40 -5.36 13.14 -6.14
N GLN A 41 -5.63 11.84 -6.09
CA GLN A 41 -4.85 10.85 -5.33
C GLN A 41 -3.65 10.29 -6.11
N GLN A 42 -3.38 10.76 -7.33
CA GLN A 42 -2.27 10.32 -8.19
C GLN A 42 -2.32 8.83 -8.62
N PHE A 43 -3.50 8.19 -8.59
CA PHE A 43 -3.71 6.85 -9.16
C PHE A 43 -4.09 6.87 -10.63
N LEU A 44 -4.62 8.00 -11.07
CA LEU A 44 -4.80 8.33 -12.48
C LEU A 44 -4.00 9.59 -12.79
N VAL A 45 -3.56 9.74 -14.03
CA VAL A 45 -2.88 10.93 -14.53
C VAL A 45 -3.59 11.46 -15.77
N SER A 46 -3.90 12.75 -15.78
CA SER A 46 -4.46 13.44 -16.93
C SER A 46 -3.33 13.94 -17.81
N LEU A 47 -3.14 13.31 -18.97
CA LEU A 47 -2.13 13.71 -19.96
C LEU A 47 -2.60 14.90 -20.81
N SER A 48 -3.92 15.06 -20.95
CA SER A 48 -4.57 16.18 -21.63
C SER A 48 -6.02 16.28 -21.15
N PRO A 49 -6.76 17.35 -21.50
CA PRO A 49 -8.18 17.49 -21.14
C PRO A 49 -9.08 16.31 -21.56
N ARG A 50 -8.61 15.49 -22.51
CA ARG A 50 -9.37 14.37 -23.08
C ARG A 50 -8.76 12.99 -22.79
N VAL A 51 -7.59 12.94 -22.19
CA VAL A 51 -6.84 11.67 -21.99
C VAL A 51 -6.43 11.54 -20.53
N THR A 52 -7.09 10.62 -19.85
CA THR A 52 -6.71 10.18 -18.51
C THR A 52 -6.29 8.72 -18.60
N GLN A 53 -5.28 8.34 -17.86
CA GLN A 53 -4.79 6.96 -17.80
C GLN A 53 -4.42 6.56 -16.37
N VAL A 54 -4.32 5.27 -16.13
CA VAL A 54 -3.76 4.73 -14.87
C VAL A 54 -2.31 5.21 -14.75
N ALA A 55 -1.97 5.79 -13.61
CA ALA A 55 -0.60 6.22 -13.35
C ALA A 55 0.34 5.00 -13.45
N PRO A 56 1.48 5.11 -14.15
CA PRO A 56 2.49 4.05 -14.16
C PRO A 56 2.99 3.82 -12.73
N LEU A 57 3.57 2.66 -12.46
CA LEU A 57 4.29 2.40 -11.22
C LEU A 57 5.77 2.23 -11.60
N THR A 58 6.54 3.30 -11.44
CA THR A 58 7.95 3.35 -11.79
C THR A 58 8.84 2.98 -10.61
N LEU A 59 10.10 2.62 -10.88
CA LEU A 59 11.10 2.41 -9.82
C LEU A 59 11.29 3.67 -8.95
N LEU A 60 11.19 4.86 -9.57
CA LEU A 60 11.25 6.13 -8.86
C LEU A 60 10.11 6.25 -7.84
N GLU A 61 8.87 5.92 -8.25
CA GLU A 61 7.70 5.96 -7.35
C GLU A 61 7.81 4.93 -6.22
N VAL A 62 8.33 3.74 -6.50
CA VAL A 62 8.61 2.74 -5.46
C VAL A 62 9.59 3.29 -4.44
N LYS A 63 10.74 3.82 -4.88
CA LYS A 63 11.75 4.42 -3.99
C LYS A 63 11.20 5.63 -3.22
N GLN A 64 10.46 6.51 -3.89
CA GLN A 64 9.82 7.66 -3.27
C GLN A 64 8.83 7.24 -2.17
N ASN A 65 7.98 6.27 -2.43
CA ASN A 65 7.03 5.75 -1.44
C ASN A 65 7.74 5.22 -0.20
N PHE A 66 8.76 4.38 -0.36
CA PHE A 66 9.52 3.86 0.78
C PHE A 66 10.28 4.96 1.53
N THR A 67 10.84 5.94 0.83
CA THR A 67 11.51 7.08 1.46
C THR A 67 10.55 7.88 2.33
N LEU A 68 9.38 8.25 1.80
CA LEU A 68 8.37 9.00 2.55
C LEU A 68 7.81 8.19 3.73
N ARG A 69 7.60 6.88 3.56
CA ARG A 69 7.18 6.00 4.65
C ARG A 69 8.22 5.91 5.76
N LYS A 70 9.52 5.84 5.43
CA LYS A 70 10.61 5.84 6.41
C LYS A 70 10.74 7.17 7.17
N ILE A 71 10.29 8.27 6.59
CA ILE A 71 10.26 9.59 7.24
C ILE A 71 9.01 9.73 8.11
N LEU A 72 7.83 9.44 7.57
CA LEU A 72 6.57 9.76 8.24
C LEU A 72 6.17 8.71 9.29
N LEU A 73 6.16 7.43 8.94
CA LEU A 73 5.54 6.40 9.79
C LEU A 73 6.29 6.18 11.11
N PRO A 74 7.64 6.15 11.17
CA PRO A 74 8.35 6.07 12.45
C PRO A 74 8.01 7.21 13.39
N GLU A 75 7.95 8.45 12.89
CA GLU A 75 7.58 9.63 13.69
C GLU A 75 6.16 9.52 14.23
N VAL A 76 5.19 9.24 13.35
CA VAL A 76 3.77 9.15 13.74
C VAL A 76 3.55 8.04 14.77
N ILE A 77 4.12 6.85 14.54
CA ILE A 77 3.89 5.68 15.38
C ILE A 77 4.64 5.80 16.72
N SER A 78 5.83 6.39 16.75
CA SER A 78 6.57 6.60 17.99
C SER A 78 5.89 7.57 18.95
N LEU A 79 5.12 8.54 18.43
CA LEU A 79 4.41 9.52 19.24
C LEU A 79 3.25 8.91 20.04
N THR A 80 2.50 8.00 19.47
CA THR A 80 1.23 7.54 20.06
C THR A 80 0.89 6.08 19.77
N GLY A 81 1.76 5.33 19.10
CA GLY A 81 1.48 3.95 18.68
C GLY A 81 1.15 3.01 19.85
N ALA A 82 1.67 3.26 21.05
CA ALA A 82 1.35 2.51 22.25
C ALA A 82 -0.14 2.55 22.62
N LYS A 83 -0.90 3.54 22.12
CA LYS A 83 -2.35 3.69 22.31
C LYS A 83 -3.18 3.06 21.19
N ALA A 84 -2.54 2.39 20.21
CA ALA A 84 -3.24 1.75 19.10
C ALA A 84 -4.11 0.57 19.58
N ASP A 85 -5.09 0.21 18.77
CA ASP A 85 -5.93 -0.97 19.01
C ASP A 85 -5.15 -2.26 18.68
N PHE A 86 -4.44 -2.79 19.68
CA PHE A 86 -3.66 -4.03 19.55
C PHE A 86 -4.53 -5.28 19.41
N GLU A 87 -5.78 -5.26 19.82
CA GLU A 87 -6.70 -6.37 19.60
C GLU A 87 -7.01 -6.48 18.10
N GLU A 88 -7.40 -5.37 17.48
CA GLU A 88 -7.61 -5.30 16.04
C GLU A 88 -6.33 -5.60 15.25
N MET A 89 -5.19 -5.07 15.65
CA MET A 89 -3.90 -5.35 15.01
C MET A 89 -3.56 -6.85 15.04
N ASN A 90 -3.75 -7.51 16.16
CA ASN A 90 -3.53 -8.96 16.29
C ASN A 90 -4.53 -9.75 15.44
N ARG A 91 -5.78 -9.30 15.35
CA ARG A 91 -6.80 -9.89 14.47
C ARG A 91 -6.37 -9.80 13.00
N LEU A 92 -5.92 -8.62 12.57
CA LEU A 92 -5.45 -8.38 11.20
C LEU A 92 -4.19 -9.20 10.88
N ASN A 93 -3.24 -9.28 11.83
CA ASN A 93 -2.03 -10.08 11.68
C ASN A 93 -2.33 -11.57 11.52
N ARG A 94 -3.26 -12.12 12.31
CA ARG A 94 -3.76 -13.50 12.13
C ARG A 94 -4.42 -13.69 10.75
N LEU A 95 -5.28 -12.75 10.34
CA LEU A 95 -5.92 -12.82 9.03
C LEU A 95 -4.89 -12.87 7.88
N ILE A 96 -3.81 -12.09 7.96
CA ILE A 96 -2.71 -12.13 6.99
C ILE A 96 -2.06 -13.52 6.99
N GLN A 97 -1.74 -14.05 8.17
CA GLN A 97 -1.08 -15.35 8.31
C GLN A 97 -1.93 -16.49 7.77
N ASP A 98 -3.22 -16.53 8.14
CA ASP A 98 -4.16 -17.59 7.76
C ASP A 98 -4.50 -17.56 6.25
N SER A 99 -4.22 -16.44 5.59
CA SER A 99 -4.43 -16.27 4.15
C SER A 99 -3.19 -16.59 3.32
N LEU A 100 -2.10 -17.05 3.93
CA LEU A 100 -0.88 -17.49 3.25
C LEU A 100 -0.86 -19.04 3.09
N PRO A 101 -0.26 -19.59 2.02
CA PRO A 101 0.30 -18.90 0.86
C PRO A 101 -0.78 -18.30 -0.04
N VAL A 102 -0.41 -17.26 -0.81
CA VAL A 102 -1.34 -16.60 -1.73
C VAL A 102 -1.62 -17.49 -2.94
N ASN A 103 -2.86 -17.89 -3.11
CA ASN A 103 -3.29 -18.79 -4.19
C ASN A 103 -3.97 -18.08 -5.36
N ASP A 104 -4.64 -16.96 -5.11
CA ASP A 104 -5.43 -16.21 -6.09
C ASP A 104 -5.40 -14.70 -5.81
N ASP A 105 -5.97 -13.92 -6.74
CA ASP A 105 -6.02 -12.46 -6.66
C ASP A 105 -6.88 -11.94 -5.51
N LEU A 106 -7.91 -12.68 -5.14
CA LEU A 106 -8.83 -12.28 -4.07
C LEU A 106 -8.14 -12.42 -2.71
N SER A 107 -7.44 -13.53 -2.47
CA SER A 107 -6.65 -13.75 -1.25
C SER A 107 -5.50 -12.74 -1.17
N ALA A 108 -4.81 -12.46 -2.29
CA ALA A 108 -3.78 -11.43 -2.35
C ALA A 108 -4.34 -10.05 -1.93
N LEU A 109 -5.45 -9.64 -2.53
CA LEU A 109 -6.08 -8.35 -2.22
C LEU A 109 -6.55 -8.26 -0.76
N LYS A 110 -7.07 -9.36 -0.22
CA LYS A 110 -7.49 -9.46 1.19
C LYS A 110 -6.32 -9.21 2.15
N ILE A 111 -5.18 -9.86 1.89
CA ILE A 111 -3.95 -9.66 2.68
C ILE A 111 -3.47 -8.22 2.60
N LEU A 112 -3.43 -7.63 1.40
CA LEU A 112 -2.98 -6.25 1.21
C LEU A 112 -3.87 -5.25 1.94
N LYS A 113 -5.18 -5.43 1.90
CA LYS A 113 -6.13 -4.59 2.65
C LYS A 113 -5.95 -4.73 4.17
N ALA A 114 -5.75 -5.95 4.65
CA ALA A 114 -5.49 -6.20 6.07
C ALA A 114 -4.17 -5.54 6.52
N ASN A 115 -3.11 -5.65 5.71
CA ASN A 115 -1.83 -4.99 5.97
C ASN A 115 -1.95 -3.47 6.00
N LYS A 116 -2.63 -2.88 5.00
CA LYS A 116 -2.92 -1.45 4.99
C LYS A 116 -3.66 -1.02 6.26
N GLN A 117 -4.75 -1.73 6.61
CA GLN A 117 -5.54 -1.40 7.80
C GLN A 117 -4.69 -1.49 9.07
N LEU A 118 -3.84 -2.51 9.20
CA LEU A 118 -2.93 -2.66 10.34
C LEU A 118 -2.02 -1.44 10.50
N ASN A 119 -1.40 -0.98 9.41
CA ASN A 119 -0.51 0.19 9.44
C ASN A 119 -1.29 1.48 9.76
N LEU A 120 -2.53 1.63 9.26
CA LEU A 120 -3.38 2.78 9.58
C LEU A 120 -3.83 2.78 11.04
N THR A 121 -4.17 1.62 11.60
CA THR A 121 -4.52 1.49 13.03
C THR A 121 -3.37 1.93 13.95
N LEU A 122 -2.12 1.73 13.55
CA LEU A 122 -0.95 2.27 14.27
C LEU A 122 -0.85 3.80 14.21
N CYS A 123 -1.36 4.43 13.15
CA CYS A 123 -1.30 5.87 12.95
C CYS A 123 -2.53 6.61 13.53
N GLU A 124 -3.64 5.91 13.76
CA GLU A 124 -4.89 6.54 14.23
C GLU A 124 -4.75 7.33 15.56
N PRO A 125 -4.01 6.85 16.59
CA PRO A 125 -3.92 7.55 17.87
C PRO A 125 -3.27 8.93 17.80
N VAL A 126 -2.53 9.25 16.73
CA VAL A 126 -1.87 10.57 16.61
C VAL A 126 -2.87 11.73 16.59
N GLY A 127 -4.10 11.47 16.09
CA GLY A 127 -5.18 12.46 16.09
C GLY A 127 -4.95 13.66 15.14
N TYR A 128 -3.94 13.62 14.27
CA TYR A 128 -3.65 14.67 13.30
C TYR A 128 -4.18 14.29 11.92
N PRO A 129 -5.33 14.84 11.45
CA PRO A 129 -5.98 14.42 10.21
C PRO A 129 -5.04 14.44 8.99
N LEU A 130 -4.22 15.47 8.85
CA LEU A 130 -3.28 15.60 7.74
C LEU A 130 -2.24 14.48 7.71
N MET A 131 -1.69 14.09 8.87
CA MET A 131 -0.75 12.98 8.96
C MET A 131 -1.42 11.64 8.63
N GLN A 132 -2.65 11.44 9.10
CA GLN A 132 -3.44 10.26 8.78
C GLN A 132 -3.76 10.16 7.29
N ASP A 133 -4.07 11.29 6.63
CA ASP A 133 -4.32 11.32 5.20
C ASP A 133 -3.04 11.01 4.39
N TRP A 134 -1.90 11.53 4.79
CA TRP A 134 -0.61 11.19 4.17
C TRP A 134 -0.25 9.72 4.38
N ALA A 135 -0.42 9.18 5.59
CA ALA A 135 -0.23 7.76 5.86
C ALA A 135 -1.14 6.90 4.96
N ARG A 136 -2.41 7.29 4.79
CA ARG A 136 -3.36 6.60 3.91
C ARG A 136 -2.92 6.61 2.45
N GLN A 137 -2.47 7.75 1.93
CA GLN A 137 -1.97 7.84 0.54
C GLN A 137 -0.74 6.97 0.32
N LEU A 138 0.21 6.99 1.27
CA LEU A 138 1.41 6.16 1.20
C LEU A 138 1.07 4.67 1.24
N GLU A 139 0.13 4.26 2.09
CA GLU A 139 -0.32 2.87 2.19
C GLU A 139 -1.12 2.43 0.95
N ASP A 140 -1.90 3.32 0.33
CA ASP A 140 -2.59 3.06 -0.92
C ASP A 140 -1.61 2.79 -2.08
N THR A 141 -0.55 3.57 -2.17
CA THR A 141 0.54 3.32 -3.15
C THR A 141 1.29 2.04 -2.80
N ALA A 142 1.58 1.80 -1.51
CA ALA A 142 2.24 0.60 -1.05
C ALA A 142 1.47 -0.68 -1.42
N MET A 143 0.13 -0.66 -1.43
CA MET A 143 -0.67 -1.80 -1.90
C MET A 143 -0.34 -2.20 -3.34
N ARG A 144 -0.10 -1.24 -4.26
CA ARG A 144 0.32 -1.53 -5.65
C ARG A 144 1.71 -2.19 -5.68
N ILE A 145 2.64 -1.67 -4.88
CA ILE A 145 4.00 -2.17 -4.78
C ILE A 145 4.02 -3.60 -4.20
N TYR A 146 3.30 -3.80 -3.09
CA TYR A 146 3.20 -5.12 -2.45
C TYR A 146 2.44 -6.14 -3.32
N TRP A 147 1.49 -5.68 -4.16
CA TRP A 147 0.81 -6.55 -5.12
C TRP A 147 1.81 -7.25 -6.03
N LEU A 148 2.76 -6.51 -6.62
CA LEU A 148 3.79 -7.09 -7.48
C LEU A 148 4.59 -8.17 -6.73
N TYR A 149 5.04 -7.86 -5.51
CA TYR A 149 5.79 -8.79 -4.68
C TYR A 149 5.00 -10.06 -4.34
N VAL A 150 3.77 -9.91 -3.89
CA VAL A 150 2.92 -11.02 -3.46
C VAL A 150 2.55 -11.93 -4.63
N LYS A 151 2.26 -11.38 -5.81
CA LYS A 151 1.95 -12.13 -7.03
C LYS A 151 3.11 -13.02 -7.47
N THR A 152 4.33 -12.52 -7.34
CA THR A 152 5.54 -13.24 -7.76
C THR A 152 6.00 -14.23 -6.69
N ASN A 153 6.05 -13.82 -5.43
CA ASN A 153 6.66 -14.60 -4.36
C ASN A 153 5.66 -15.46 -3.57
N LYS A 154 4.34 -15.31 -3.79
CA LYS A 154 3.25 -16.01 -3.10
C LYS A 154 3.29 -15.88 -1.58
N LYS A 155 4.02 -14.91 -1.04
CA LYS A 155 4.21 -14.64 0.38
C LYS A 155 4.31 -13.14 0.63
N PHE A 156 4.22 -12.74 1.89
CA PHE A 156 4.46 -11.36 2.33
C PHE A 156 5.96 -11.12 2.60
N PRO A 157 6.45 -9.87 2.51
CA PRO A 157 7.87 -9.58 2.75
C PRO A 157 8.29 -9.68 4.22
N TYR A 158 7.39 -9.95 5.13
CA TYR A 158 7.65 -10.21 6.55
C TYR A 158 6.71 -11.30 7.10
N SER A 159 7.06 -11.90 8.25
CA SER A 159 6.26 -12.92 8.92
C SER A 159 5.38 -12.33 10.03
N SER A 160 4.31 -13.03 10.40
CA SER A 160 3.47 -12.66 11.54
C SER A 160 4.24 -12.63 12.87
N LYS A 161 5.28 -13.45 13.00
CA LYS A 161 6.19 -13.42 14.16
C LYS A 161 6.96 -12.11 14.25
N GLN A 162 7.49 -11.60 13.11
CA GLN A 162 8.16 -10.29 13.06
C GLN A 162 7.19 -9.16 13.43
N GLN A 163 5.94 -9.24 12.97
CA GLN A 163 4.89 -8.28 13.36
C GLN A 163 4.58 -8.33 14.86
N GLY A 164 4.46 -9.53 15.44
CA GLY A 164 4.24 -9.68 16.88
C GLY A 164 5.34 -9.02 17.72
N ILE A 165 6.61 -9.25 17.37
CA ILE A 165 7.75 -8.60 18.03
C ILE A 165 7.67 -7.07 17.90
N MET A 166 7.27 -6.56 16.75
CA MET A 166 7.08 -5.12 16.54
C MET A 166 5.97 -4.58 17.44
N PHE A 167 4.85 -5.29 17.59
CA PHE A 167 3.76 -4.88 18.48
C PHE A 167 4.20 -4.83 19.94
N ASP A 168 5.01 -5.80 20.39
CA ASP A 168 5.53 -5.81 21.77
C ASP A 168 6.43 -4.60 22.03
N VAL A 169 7.26 -4.22 21.04
CA VAL A 169 8.12 -3.02 21.14
C VAL A 169 7.27 -1.75 21.21
N ILE A 170 6.23 -1.62 20.38
CA ILE A 170 5.35 -0.44 20.37
C ILE A 170 4.56 -0.33 21.70
N LYS A 171 4.07 -1.47 22.21
CA LYS A 171 3.35 -1.53 23.51
C LYS A 171 4.21 -1.10 24.70
N ALA A 172 5.52 -1.25 24.62
CA ALA A 172 6.43 -0.87 25.68
C ALA A 172 6.54 0.66 25.88
N ASP A 173 5.92 1.45 24.98
CA ASP A 173 5.84 2.92 25.02
C ASP A 173 7.22 3.60 25.12
N ASP A 174 8.20 3.03 24.37
CA ASP A 174 9.53 3.60 24.19
C ASP A 174 9.60 4.23 22.79
N PRO A 175 9.50 5.57 22.66
CA PRO A 175 9.44 6.24 21.36
C PRO A 175 10.70 6.01 20.51
N GLU A 176 11.89 6.04 21.10
CA GLU A 176 13.15 5.87 20.36
C GLU A 176 13.26 4.46 19.80
N ARG A 177 12.98 3.45 20.62
CA ARG A 177 12.98 2.05 20.21
C ARG A 177 11.89 1.75 19.18
N THR A 178 10.72 2.34 19.35
CA THR A 178 9.60 2.23 18.40
C THR A 178 9.97 2.83 17.05
N HIS A 179 10.50 4.06 17.04
CA HIS A 179 10.94 4.74 15.83
C HIS A 179 11.94 3.87 15.06
N LYS A 180 12.99 3.39 15.74
CA LYS A 180 14.00 2.53 15.12
C LYS A 180 13.40 1.24 14.57
N MET A 181 12.52 0.57 15.32
CA MET A 181 11.88 -0.68 14.90
C MET A 181 11.03 -0.48 13.64
N ILE A 182 10.22 0.57 13.57
CA ILE A 182 9.39 0.88 12.41
C ILE A 182 10.24 1.24 11.20
N TYR A 183 11.26 2.10 11.38
CA TYR A 183 12.19 2.45 10.31
C TYR A 183 12.88 1.20 9.72
N ASP A 184 13.45 0.34 10.57
CA ASP A 184 14.15 -0.87 10.15
C ASP A 184 13.21 -1.87 9.46
N SER A 185 11.96 -1.99 9.92
CA SER A 185 10.95 -2.85 9.29
C SER A 185 10.62 -2.38 7.86
N ILE A 186 10.42 -1.07 7.66
CA ILE A 186 10.15 -0.49 6.34
C ILE A 186 11.37 -0.68 5.43
N ARG A 187 12.58 -0.41 5.92
CA ARG A 187 13.84 -0.59 5.18
C ARG A 187 14.02 -2.04 4.72
N GLN A 188 13.81 -3.02 5.60
CA GLN A 188 13.90 -4.43 5.25
C GLN A 188 12.85 -4.84 4.20
N SER A 189 11.64 -4.28 4.28
CA SER A 189 10.60 -4.52 3.29
C SER A 189 10.97 -3.94 1.93
N GLU A 190 11.54 -2.72 1.91
CA GLU A 190 12.07 -2.08 0.69
C GLU A 190 13.14 -2.96 0.04
N GLU A 191 14.16 -3.38 0.79
CA GLU A 191 15.24 -4.22 0.30
C GLU A 191 14.72 -5.52 -0.33
N ARG A 192 13.78 -6.21 0.33
CA ARG A 192 13.20 -7.45 -0.18
C ARG A 192 12.39 -7.24 -1.45
N ILE A 193 11.63 -6.15 -1.52
CA ILE A 193 10.80 -5.83 -2.68
C ILE A 193 11.67 -5.41 -3.86
N LEU A 194 12.66 -4.54 -3.65
CA LEU A 194 13.58 -4.13 -4.71
C LEU A 194 14.37 -5.33 -5.24
N ASN A 195 14.88 -6.21 -4.38
CA ASN A 195 15.55 -7.43 -4.81
C ASN A 195 14.63 -8.34 -5.63
N ALA A 196 13.36 -8.48 -5.24
CA ALA A 196 12.39 -9.25 -6.01
C ALA A 196 12.11 -8.61 -7.37
N ILE A 197 11.93 -7.28 -7.42
CA ILE A 197 11.75 -6.54 -8.68
C ILE A 197 12.95 -6.78 -9.61
N PHE A 198 14.18 -6.59 -9.11
CA PHE A 198 15.40 -6.74 -9.92
C PHE A 198 15.72 -8.19 -10.33
N SER A 199 15.14 -9.17 -9.63
CA SER A 199 15.34 -10.59 -9.96
C SER A 199 14.39 -11.12 -11.04
N HIS A 200 13.40 -10.34 -11.48
CA HIS A 200 12.39 -10.78 -12.42
C HIS A 200 12.29 -9.83 -13.62
N GLU A 201 12.80 -10.25 -14.78
CA GLU A 201 12.78 -9.46 -16.04
C GLU A 201 11.38 -8.97 -16.44
N GLN A 202 10.33 -9.74 -16.11
CA GLN A 202 8.95 -9.36 -16.43
C GLN A 202 8.51 -8.03 -15.80
N PHE A 203 9.14 -7.57 -14.72
CA PHE A 203 8.85 -6.26 -14.13
C PHE A 203 9.48 -5.10 -14.91
N TYR A 204 10.51 -5.35 -15.71
CA TYR A 204 11.16 -4.31 -16.51
C TYR A 204 10.37 -3.96 -17.78
N THR A 205 9.52 -4.88 -18.27
CA THR A 205 8.89 -4.74 -19.58
C THR A 205 7.47 -4.20 -19.56
N GLN A 206 6.76 -4.26 -18.44
CA GLN A 206 5.33 -3.89 -18.38
C GLN A 206 4.97 -2.80 -17.37
N ASP A 207 5.63 -2.73 -16.21
CA ASP A 207 5.17 -1.91 -15.09
C ASP A 207 6.22 -0.94 -14.52
N LEU A 208 7.50 -1.17 -14.76
CA LEU A 208 8.58 -0.31 -14.28
C LEU A 208 9.32 0.30 -15.47
N LEU A 209 8.76 1.39 -16.00
CA LEU A 209 9.50 2.24 -16.93
C LEU A 209 10.67 2.87 -16.15
N VAL A 210 11.89 2.52 -16.58
CA VAL A 210 13.13 3.13 -16.10
C VAL A 210 13.29 4.53 -16.67
#